data_c3bd526e24bf4aedc05d6639355650d1
#
_entry.id   c3bd526e24bf4aedc05d6639355650d1
#
_cell.length_a   1.000
_cell.length_b   1.000
_cell.length_c   1.000
_cell.angle_alpha   90.00
_cell.angle_beta   90.00
_cell.angle_gamma   90.00
#
_symmetry.space_group_name_H-M   'P 1'
#
loop_
_entity.id
_entity.type
_entity.pdbx_description
1 polymer ?
#
loop_
_entity_poly.entity_id
_entity_poly.type
_entity_poly.pdbx_seq_one_letter_code
_entity_poly.pdbx_strand_id
1 'polypeptide(L)'
;MRVVREQPEYYEMFSTRPVPIRPFDPDSKRAALDYGARLNERLAPTGVAAELHGSLALELAGKGEWEYSLYPSPDRWYPTLTLLVNHFRGVYSMDEEVVMFNDACAGHHVEVIVLRGDAAARNRAIMQYWREHLDARADYEAGKYRHCHSKRDYYRWKDNYIADILESL
;
A
#
# COMPACT_ATOMS: atom_id res chain seq x y z
N MET A 1 -2.16 5.48 18.46
CA MET A 1 -2.52 5.28 17.03
C MET A 1 -4.03 5.12 16.92
N ARG A 2 -4.72 5.95 16.16
CA ARG A 2 -6.16 5.84 15.97
C ARG A 2 -6.47 4.83 14.86
N VAL A 3 -7.25 3.80 15.16
CA VAL A 3 -7.79 2.88 14.15
C VAL A 3 -9.08 3.49 13.57
N VAL A 4 -9.21 3.47 12.25
CA VAL A 4 -10.39 3.97 11.54
C VAL A 4 -11.10 2.77 10.92
N ARG A 5 -12.42 2.68 11.16
CA ARG A 5 -13.30 1.74 10.48
C ARG A 5 -14.23 2.51 9.56
N GLU A 6 -14.26 2.12 8.31
CA GLU A 6 -15.14 2.73 7.33
C GLU A 6 -16.60 2.33 7.61
N GLN A 7 -17.52 3.26 7.38
CA GLN A 7 -18.94 2.98 7.47
C GLN A 7 -19.38 2.05 6.33
N PRO A 8 -20.41 1.20 6.53
CA PRO A 8 -20.89 0.27 5.49
C PRO A 8 -21.16 0.93 4.15
N GLU A 9 -21.67 2.16 4.15
CA GLU A 9 -21.99 2.94 2.96
C GLU A 9 -20.78 3.30 2.11
N TYR A 10 -19.59 3.40 2.72
CA TYR A 10 -18.33 3.62 2.01
C TYR A 10 -18.07 2.53 0.97
N TYR A 11 -18.41 1.28 1.30
CA TYR A 11 -18.15 0.17 0.40
C TYR A 11 -19.13 0.10 -0.78
N GLU A 12 -20.26 0.81 -0.72
CA GLU A 12 -21.22 0.86 -1.83
C GLU A 12 -20.67 1.55 -3.09
N MET A 13 -19.63 2.38 -2.94
CA MET A 13 -18.93 3.00 -4.08
C MET A 13 -18.12 2.00 -4.92
N PHE A 14 -17.74 0.84 -4.35
CA PHE A 14 -16.99 -0.16 -5.08
C PHE A 14 -17.87 -1.06 -5.93
N SER A 15 -17.36 -1.44 -7.09
CA SER A 15 -18.06 -2.37 -7.98
C SER A 15 -18.16 -3.78 -7.38
N THR A 16 -19.09 -4.57 -7.88
CA THR A 16 -19.21 -6.01 -7.56
C THR A 16 -18.39 -6.90 -8.49
N ARG A 17 -17.56 -6.31 -9.37
CA ARG A 17 -16.66 -7.09 -10.24
C ARG A 17 -15.60 -7.81 -9.42
N PRO A 18 -15.11 -8.98 -9.87
CA PRO A 18 -14.02 -9.67 -9.21
C PRO A 18 -12.74 -8.83 -9.13
N VAL A 19 -11.97 -9.05 -8.07
CA VAL A 19 -10.59 -8.56 -7.93
C VAL A 19 -9.65 -9.66 -8.42
N PRO A 20 -8.80 -9.41 -9.41
CA PRO A 20 -7.85 -10.40 -9.86
C PRO A 20 -6.77 -10.61 -8.78
N ILE A 21 -6.73 -11.80 -8.18
CA ILE A 21 -5.66 -12.19 -7.27
C ILE A 21 -4.73 -13.15 -8.01
N ARG A 22 -3.46 -12.77 -8.08
CA ARG A 22 -2.39 -13.52 -8.75
C ARG A 22 -1.45 -14.10 -7.69
N PRO A 23 -0.90 -15.30 -7.88
CA PRO A 23 0.15 -15.84 -7.03
C PRO A 23 1.34 -14.88 -6.95
N PHE A 24 2.13 -15.01 -5.89
CA PHE A 24 3.41 -14.29 -5.79
C PHE A 24 4.32 -14.63 -6.98
N ASP A 25 4.93 -13.59 -7.54
CA ASP A 25 5.86 -13.69 -8.66
C ASP A 25 7.22 -13.08 -8.25
N PRO A 26 8.28 -13.90 -8.11
CA PRO A 26 9.61 -13.40 -7.73
C PRO A 26 10.26 -12.50 -8.79
N ASP A 27 9.92 -12.68 -10.08
CA ASP A 27 10.44 -11.82 -11.14
C ASP A 27 9.79 -10.44 -11.09
N SER A 28 8.48 -10.37 -10.80
CA SER A 28 7.78 -9.12 -10.53
C SER A 28 8.38 -8.40 -9.30
N LYS A 29 8.71 -9.14 -8.22
CA LYS A 29 9.37 -8.55 -7.05
C LYS A 29 10.74 -7.98 -7.40
N ARG A 30 11.55 -8.67 -8.20
CA ARG A 30 12.86 -8.19 -8.65
C ARG A 30 12.72 -6.90 -9.45
N ALA A 31 11.80 -6.88 -10.42
CA ALA A 31 11.54 -5.68 -11.23
C ALA A 31 11.00 -4.50 -10.38
N ALA A 32 10.17 -4.78 -9.37
CA ALA A 32 9.74 -3.77 -8.42
C ALA A 32 10.92 -3.21 -7.60
N LEU A 33 11.83 -4.05 -7.12
CA LEU A 33 13.02 -3.57 -6.39
C LEU A 33 13.91 -2.68 -7.26
N ASP A 34 14.08 -3.01 -8.55
CA ASP A 34 14.82 -2.17 -9.51
C ASP A 34 14.10 -0.83 -9.76
N TYR A 35 12.77 -0.82 -9.85
CA TYR A 35 11.99 0.42 -9.93
C TYR A 35 12.17 1.26 -8.66
N GLY A 36 12.06 0.64 -7.48
CA GLY A 36 12.25 1.30 -6.19
C GLY A 36 13.65 1.92 -6.04
N ALA A 37 14.70 1.25 -6.55
CA ALA A 37 16.05 1.80 -6.56
C ALA A 37 16.13 3.10 -7.39
N ARG A 38 15.58 3.11 -8.59
CA ARG A 38 15.53 4.33 -9.43
C ARG A 38 14.68 5.44 -8.81
N LEU A 39 13.57 5.08 -8.15
CA LEU A 39 12.76 6.05 -7.41
C LEU A 39 13.57 6.64 -6.24
N ASN A 40 14.33 5.84 -5.51
CA ASN A 40 15.17 6.27 -4.40
C ASN A 40 16.34 7.16 -4.85
N GLU A 41 16.93 6.92 -6.01
CA GLU A 41 17.92 7.84 -6.61
C GLU A 41 17.31 9.23 -6.82
N ARG A 42 16.06 9.30 -7.29
CA ARG A 42 15.34 10.58 -7.46
C ARG A 42 14.99 11.23 -6.13
N LEU A 43 14.62 10.43 -5.12
CA LEU A 43 14.27 10.91 -3.78
C LEU A 43 15.49 11.34 -2.94
N ALA A 44 16.71 10.98 -3.34
CA ALA A 44 17.93 11.26 -2.57
C ALA A 44 18.06 12.71 -2.08
N PRO A 45 17.70 13.77 -2.87
CA PRO A 45 17.75 15.15 -2.39
C PRO A 45 16.85 15.44 -1.18
N THR A 46 15.79 14.65 -0.97
CA THR A 46 14.87 14.80 0.17
C THR A 46 15.33 14.07 1.43
N GLY A 47 16.26 13.13 1.30
CA GLY A 47 16.67 12.23 2.39
C GLY A 47 15.60 11.22 2.79
N VAL A 48 14.55 11.03 1.97
CA VAL A 48 13.46 10.07 2.19
C VAL A 48 13.61 8.90 1.22
N ALA A 49 13.37 7.69 1.70
CA ALA A 49 13.39 6.50 0.87
C ALA A 49 11.99 5.92 0.69
N ALA A 50 11.73 5.39 -0.50
CA ALA A 50 10.56 4.58 -0.81
C ALA A 50 10.85 3.12 -0.43
N GLU A 51 9.98 2.53 0.35
CA GLU A 51 10.04 1.14 0.78
C GLU A 51 8.99 0.33 0.01
N LEU A 52 9.38 -0.81 -0.59
CA LEU A 52 8.43 -1.74 -1.20
C LEU A 52 7.47 -2.24 -0.13
N HIS A 53 6.19 -2.20 -0.41
CA HIS A 53 5.09 -2.42 0.54
C HIS A 53 4.10 -3.47 0.03
N GLY A 54 3.09 -3.77 0.87
CA GLY A 54 1.95 -4.60 0.50
C GLY A 54 2.29 -6.06 0.23
N SER A 55 1.44 -6.69 -0.56
CA SER A 55 1.51 -8.14 -0.82
C SER A 55 2.82 -8.59 -1.45
N LEU A 56 3.35 -7.80 -2.38
CA LEU A 56 4.59 -8.15 -3.07
C LEU A 56 5.81 -8.11 -2.13
N ALA A 57 5.86 -7.15 -1.20
CA ALA A 57 6.91 -7.07 -0.19
C ALA A 57 6.89 -8.28 0.76
N LEU A 58 5.69 -8.78 1.08
CA LEU A 58 5.44 -9.92 1.95
C LEU A 58 5.51 -11.29 1.25
N GLU A 59 5.73 -11.31 -0.06
CA GLU A 59 5.74 -12.54 -0.88
C GLU A 59 4.40 -13.30 -0.85
N LEU A 60 3.31 -12.53 -0.87
CA LEU A 60 1.94 -13.04 -0.87
C LEU A 60 1.28 -12.83 -2.23
N ALA A 61 0.29 -13.66 -2.52
CA ALA A 61 -0.63 -13.40 -3.63
C ALA A 61 -1.28 -12.03 -3.49
N GLY A 62 -1.50 -11.35 -4.62
CA GLY A 62 -2.02 -9.99 -4.64
C GLY A 62 -2.57 -9.58 -6.00
N LYS A 63 -2.95 -8.31 -6.13
CA LYS A 63 -3.48 -7.74 -7.38
C LYS A 63 -2.44 -7.62 -8.50
N GLY A 64 -1.15 -7.82 -8.18
CA GLY A 64 -0.03 -7.64 -9.11
C GLY A 64 0.41 -6.19 -9.23
N GLU A 65 0.05 -5.35 -8.28
CA GLU A 65 0.48 -3.95 -8.14
C GLU A 65 1.82 -3.87 -7.40
N TRP A 66 2.59 -2.82 -7.69
CA TRP A 66 3.78 -2.45 -6.97
C TRP A 66 3.47 -1.27 -6.07
N GLU A 67 3.51 -1.50 -4.77
CA GLU A 67 3.15 -0.50 -3.76
C GLU A 67 4.42 -0.03 -3.04
N TYR A 68 4.62 1.30 -2.91
CA TYR A 68 5.73 1.89 -2.17
C TYR A 68 5.20 2.85 -1.13
N SER A 69 5.75 2.77 0.07
CA SER A 69 5.43 3.68 1.16
C SER A 69 6.62 4.57 1.50
N LEU A 70 6.36 5.86 1.71
CA LEU A 70 7.33 6.86 2.12
C LEU A 70 6.86 7.50 3.44
N TYR A 71 7.80 7.73 4.35
CA TYR A 71 7.50 8.27 5.68
C TYR A 71 8.40 9.48 5.98
N PRO A 72 8.21 10.61 5.29
CA PRO A 72 8.99 11.80 5.53
C PRO A 72 8.76 12.36 6.93
N SER A 73 9.81 12.90 7.55
CA SER A 73 9.68 13.75 8.72
C SER A 73 8.92 15.04 8.39
N PRO A 74 8.38 15.77 9.37
CA PRO A 74 7.58 16.97 9.10
C PRO A 74 8.29 18.02 8.23
N ASP A 75 9.60 18.20 8.41
CA ASP A 75 10.43 19.13 7.63
C ASP A 75 10.70 18.64 6.19
N ARG A 76 10.58 17.32 5.94
CA ARG A 76 10.76 16.69 4.62
C ARG A 76 9.46 16.47 3.85
N TRP A 77 8.31 16.66 4.51
CA TRP A 77 6.99 16.41 3.90
C TRP A 77 6.81 17.17 2.59
N TYR A 78 6.86 18.51 2.64
CA TYR A 78 6.65 19.32 1.45
C TYR A 78 7.75 19.18 0.37
N PRO A 79 9.06 19.14 0.73
CA PRO A 79 10.10 18.84 -0.25
C PRO A 79 9.87 17.51 -0.99
N THR A 80 9.46 16.44 -0.28
CA THR A 80 9.16 15.15 -0.88
C THR A 80 7.96 15.23 -1.81
N LEU A 81 6.86 15.85 -1.38
CA LEU A 81 5.67 16.02 -2.23
C LEU A 81 5.97 16.84 -3.49
N THR A 82 6.70 17.94 -3.36
CA THR A 82 7.07 18.79 -4.52
C THR A 82 7.85 17.99 -5.57
N LEU A 83 8.82 17.18 -5.12
CA LEU A 83 9.60 16.34 -6.02
C LEU A 83 8.70 15.29 -6.70
N LEU A 84 7.81 14.62 -5.96
CA LEU A 84 6.93 13.58 -6.50
C LEU A 84 5.86 14.14 -7.45
N VAL A 85 5.26 15.30 -7.13
CA VAL A 85 4.32 15.98 -8.03
C VAL A 85 4.97 16.30 -9.38
N ASN A 86 6.21 16.79 -9.37
CA ASN A 86 6.97 17.09 -10.59
C ASN A 86 7.32 15.80 -11.36
N HIS A 87 7.59 14.69 -10.66
CA HIS A 87 7.93 13.41 -11.27
C HIS A 87 6.71 12.71 -11.87
N PHE A 88 5.62 12.57 -11.10
CA PHE A 88 4.39 11.87 -11.53
C PHE A 88 3.40 12.77 -12.26
N ARG A 89 3.68 14.08 -12.38
CA ARG A 89 2.86 15.10 -13.06
C ARG A 89 1.45 15.26 -12.48
N GLY A 90 1.25 14.93 -11.20
CA GLY A 90 -0.01 15.10 -10.52
C GLY A 90 -0.12 14.21 -9.28
N VAL A 91 -1.20 14.41 -8.55
CA VAL A 91 -1.58 13.63 -7.37
C VAL A 91 -2.82 12.82 -7.73
N TYR A 92 -2.84 11.55 -7.40
CA TYR A 92 -4.00 10.68 -7.61
C TYR A 92 -5.08 10.90 -6.53
N SER A 93 -4.66 10.96 -5.26
CA SER A 93 -5.52 11.16 -4.09
C SER A 93 -4.75 11.85 -2.99
N MET A 94 -5.41 12.68 -2.19
CA MET A 94 -4.78 13.40 -1.10
C MET A 94 -5.77 13.65 0.04
N ASP A 95 -5.31 13.41 1.27
CA ASP A 95 -5.92 13.91 2.50
C ASP A 95 -4.84 14.52 3.42
N GLU A 96 -5.16 14.74 4.71
CA GLU A 96 -4.23 15.38 5.65
C GLU A 96 -3.00 14.53 5.97
N GLU A 97 -3.10 13.20 5.92
CA GLU A 97 -2.05 12.27 6.34
C GLU A 97 -1.49 11.41 5.19
N VAL A 98 -2.20 11.34 4.05
CA VAL A 98 -1.90 10.45 2.93
C VAL A 98 -1.91 11.19 1.61
N VAL A 99 -0.86 11.04 0.82
CA VAL A 99 -0.82 11.50 -0.58
C VAL A 99 -0.41 10.33 -1.46
N MET A 100 -1.21 10.04 -2.49
CA MET A 100 -1.00 8.94 -3.41
C MET A 100 -0.64 9.43 -4.81
N PHE A 101 0.33 8.77 -5.40
CA PHE A 101 0.74 8.93 -6.79
C PHE A 101 0.64 7.60 -7.51
N ASN A 102 0.25 7.62 -8.77
CA ASN A 102 0.18 6.45 -9.62
C ASN A 102 1.13 6.54 -10.80
N ASP A 103 1.67 5.40 -11.18
CA ASP A 103 2.50 5.22 -12.37
C ASP A 103 2.19 3.86 -13.01
N ALA A 104 2.78 3.59 -14.16
CA ALA A 104 2.75 2.30 -14.81
C ALA A 104 4.15 1.91 -15.28
N CYS A 105 4.58 0.71 -14.91
CA CYS A 105 5.89 0.20 -15.31
C CYS A 105 5.80 -1.28 -15.68
N ALA A 106 6.31 -1.64 -16.85
CA ALA A 106 6.37 -3.03 -17.34
C ALA A 106 5.01 -3.77 -17.27
N GLY A 107 3.90 -3.07 -17.50
CA GLY A 107 2.55 -3.64 -17.42
C GLY A 107 1.97 -3.77 -16.01
N HIS A 108 2.69 -3.30 -15.00
CA HIS A 108 2.22 -3.22 -13.61
C HIS A 108 1.72 -1.82 -13.27
N HIS A 109 0.67 -1.77 -12.47
CA HIS A 109 0.25 -0.54 -11.80
C HIS A 109 1.19 -0.28 -10.61
N VAL A 110 1.67 0.94 -10.50
CA VAL A 110 2.58 1.37 -9.42
C VAL A 110 1.87 2.41 -8.57
N GLU A 111 1.79 2.16 -7.27
CA GLU A 111 1.29 3.10 -6.27
C GLU A 111 2.44 3.57 -5.39
N VAL A 112 2.58 4.89 -5.26
CA VAL A 112 3.55 5.53 -4.35
C VAL A 112 2.76 6.33 -3.33
N ILE A 113 2.86 5.94 -2.06
CA ILE A 113 2.05 6.48 -0.97
C ILE A 113 2.97 7.19 0.01
N VAL A 114 2.74 8.48 0.21
CA VAL A 114 3.46 9.30 1.19
C VAL A 114 2.58 9.44 2.43
N LEU A 115 3.10 9.06 3.58
CA LEU A 115 2.34 8.89 4.81
C LEU A 115 2.97 9.69 5.96
N ARG A 116 2.11 10.30 6.79
CA ARG A 116 2.51 10.92 8.06
C ARG A 116 1.49 10.62 9.17
N GLY A 117 1.78 11.06 10.39
CA GLY A 117 0.86 10.96 11.52
C GLY A 117 0.42 9.54 11.84
N ASP A 118 -0.86 9.38 12.15
CA ASP A 118 -1.47 8.09 12.48
C ASP A 118 -1.50 7.14 11.26
N ALA A 119 -1.65 7.65 10.05
CA ALA A 119 -1.62 6.82 8.84
C ALA A 119 -0.25 6.13 8.66
N ALA A 120 0.85 6.85 8.88
CA ALA A 120 2.20 6.28 8.85
C ALA A 120 2.39 5.23 9.95
N ALA A 121 1.90 5.50 11.16
CA ALA A 121 1.99 4.57 12.28
C ALA A 121 1.23 3.26 11.99
N ARG A 122 -0.02 3.34 11.52
CA ARG A 122 -0.83 2.16 11.13
C ARG A 122 -0.17 1.34 10.03
N ASN A 123 0.31 2.02 9.00
CA ASN A 123 0.92 1.36 7.85
C ASN A 123 2.19 0.58 8.22
N ARG A 124 3.04 1.15 9.09
CA ARG A 124 4.22 0.46 9.62
C ARG A 124 3.85 -0.70 10.55
N ALA A 125 2.90 -0.48 11.46
CA ALA A 125 2.48 -1.48 12.44
C ALA A 125 1.92 -2.73 11.77
N ILE A 126 1.05 -2.59 10.77
CA ILE A 126 0.48 -3.73 10.06
C ILE A 126 1.54 -4.52 9.27
N MET A 127 2.50 -3.85 8.64
CA MET A 127 3.58 -4.52 7.92
C MET A 127 4.52 -5.25 8.87
N GLN A 128 4.82 -4.66 10.02
CA GLN A 128 5.62 -5.32 11.05
C GLN A 128 4.89 -6.54 11.59
N TYR A 129 3.62 -6.42 11.92
CA TYR A 129 2.79 -7.54 12.39
C TYR A 129 2.84 -8.72 11.42
N TRP A 130 2.62 -8.50 10.12
CA TRP A 130 2.69 -9.59 9.14
C TRP A 130 4.10 -10.17 8.95
N ARG A 131 5.16 -9.40 9.17
CA ARG A 131 6.53 -9.94 9.15
C ARG A 131 6.80 -10.89 10.31
N GLU A 132 6.20 -10.62 11.46
CA GLU A 132 6.40 -11.37 12.71
C GLU A 132 5.42 -12.54 12.89
N HIS A 133 4.25 -12.51 12.21
CA HIS A 133 3.16 -13.48 12.39
C HIS A 133 2.85 -14.21 11.08
N LEU A 134 3.54 -15.32 10.84
CA LEU A 134 3.40 -16.10 9.60
C LEU A 134 2.00 -16.70 9.42
N ASP A 135 1.35 -17.12 10.52
CA ASP A 135 -0.01 -17.65 10.48
C ASP A 135 -1.01 -16.58 10.04
N ALA A 136 -0.88 -15.35 10.56
CA ALA A 136 -1.72 -14.23 10.14
C ALA A 136 -1.50 -13.85 8.67
N ARG A 137 -0.28 -14.00 8.16
CA ARG A 137 0.01 -13.84 6.72
C ARG A 137 -0.73 -14.86 5.88
N ALA A 138 -0.68 -16.13 6.28
CA ALA A 138 -1.37 -17.22 5.58
C ALA A 138 -2.89 -17.00 5.59
N ASP A 139 -3.46 -16.61 6.72
CA ASP A 139 -4.88 -16.27 6.85
C ASP A 139 -5.28 -15.09 5.98
N TYR A 140 -4.45 -14.04 5.93
CA TYR A 140 -4.66 -12.89 5.08
C TYR A 140 -4.63 -13.26 3.61
N GLU A 141 -3.68 -14.09 3.18
CA GLU A 141 -3.61 -14.57 1.79
C GLU A 141 -4.83 -15.42 1.43
N ALA A 142 -5.21 -16.38 2.28
CA ALA A 142 -6.42 -17.19 2.11
C ALA A 142 -7.69 -16.33 2.04
N GLY A 143 -7.77 -15.29 2.88
CA GLY A 143 -8.86 -14.33 2.88
C GLY A 143 -9.00 -13.56 1.56
N LYS A 144 -7.89 -13.20 0.92
CA LYS A 144 -7.92 -12.56 -0.40
C LYS A 144 -8.63 -13.43 -1.43
N TYR A 145 -8.32 -14.72 -1.49
CA TYR A 145 -8.98 -15.66 -2.40
C TYR A 145 -10.45 -15.87 -2.07
N ARG A 146 -10.81 -15.92 -0.78
CA ARG A 146 -12.21 -16.09 -0.35
C ARG A 146 -13.10 -14.90 -0.76
N HIS A 147 -12.55 -13.67 -0.73
CA HIS A 147 -13.32 -12.45 -0.94
C HIS A 147 -13.11 -11.77 -2.30
N CYS A 148 -12.25 -12.33 -3.18
CA CYS A 148 -11.90 -11.71 -4.46
C CYS A 148 -13.03 -11.71 -5.52
N HIS A 149 -14.13 -12.41 -5.30
CA HIS A 149 -15.24 -12.50 -6.25
C HIS A 149 -16.03 -11.17 -6.39
N SER A 150 -15.87 -10.25 -5.45
CA SER A 150 -16.47 -8.91 -5.47
C SER A 150 -15.48 -7.89 -4.94
N LYS A 151 -15.22 -6.81 -5.68
CA LYS A 151 -14.34 -5.72 -5.22
C LYS A 151 -14.87 -5.09 -3.93
N ARG A 152 -16.19 -4.92 -3.82
CA ARG A 152 -16.86 -4.41 -2.62
C ARG A 152 -16.59 -5.29 -1.39
N ASP A 153 -16.83 -6.60 -1.51
CA ASP A 153 -16.64 -7.55 -0.40
C ASP A 153 -15.16 -7.70 -0.04
N TYR A 154 -14.28 -7.66 -1.04
CA TYR A 154 -12.84 -7.70 -0.85
C TYR A 154 -12.35 -6.55 0.01
N TYR A 155 -12.72 -5.28 -0.32
CA TYR A 155 -12.26 -4.13 0.46
C TYR A 155 -12.90 -4.09 1.84
N ARG A 156 -14.20 -4.41 1.96
CA ARG A 156 -14.87 -4.50 3.27
C ARG A 156 -14.19 -5.51 4.18
N TRP A 157 -13.90 -6.70 3.67
CA TRP A 157 -13.17 -7.71 4.42
C TRP A 157 -11.75 -7.25 4.78
N LYS A 158 -10.98 -6.76 3.80
CA LYS A 158 -9.60 -6.34 3.97
C LYS A 158 -9.45 -5.26 5.04
N ASP A 159 -10.28 -4.23 4.98
CA ASP A 159 -10.21 -3.09 5.88
C ASP A 159 -10.58 -3.50 7.31
N ASN A 160 -11.63 -4.32 7.47
CA ASN A 160 -11.99 -4.85 8.79
C ASN A 160 -10.92 -5.78 9.35
N TYR A 161 -10.36 -6.68 8.55
CA TYR A 161 -9.28 -7.58 8.96
C TYR A 161 -8.04 -6.81 9.45
N ILE A 162 -7.66 -5.76 8.73
CA ILE A 162 -6.55 -4.87 9.12
C ILE A 162 -6.90 -4.10 10.40
N ALA A 163 -8.12 -3.58 10.51
CA ALA A 163 -8.56 -2.86 11.69
C ALA A 163 -8.55 -3.76 12.95
N ASP A 164 -9.03 -5.01 12.85
CA ASP A 164 -9.01 -5.98 13.96
C ASP A 164 -7.58 -6.24 14.46
N ILE A 165 -6.61 -6.40 13.55
CA ILE A 165 -5.20 -6.53 13.91
C ILE A 165 -4.71 -5.28 14.63
N LEU A 166 -4.93 -4.09 14.05
CA LEU A 166 -4.43 -2.84 14.60
C LEU A 166 -5.05 -2.49 15.96
N GLU A 167 -6.29 -2.92 16.24
CA GLU A 167 -6.94 -2.78 17.55
C GLU A 167 -6.36 -3.73 18.61
N SER A 168 -5.73 -4.83 18.17
CA SER A 168 -5.09 -5.81 19.06
C SER A 168 -3.66 -5.44 19.45
N LEU A 169 -3.05 -4.46 18.79
CA LEU A 169 -1.68 -3.97 19.03
C LEU A 169 -1.65 -2.84 20.08
#